data_cbc39d61adb6027748aefca17f61e75b
#
_entry.id   cbc39d61adb6027748aefca17f61e75b
#
_cell.length_a   1.000
_cell.length_b   1.000
_cell.length_c   1.000
_cell.angle_alpha   90.00
_cell.angle_beta   90.00
_cell.angle_gamma   90.00
#
_symmetry.space_group_name_H-M   'P 1'
#
loop_
_entity.id
_entity.type
_entity.pdbx_description
1 polymer ?
#
loop_
_entity_poly.entity_id
_entity_poly.type
_entity_poly.pdbx_seq_one_letter_code
_entity_poly.pdbx_strand_id
1 'polypeptide(L)'
;MRIRLPVLLAATAAGAFLAGSSLHAQDAQSRLWDSAIAGDTLGIRQALADGAKIDSLDVRRNPNGRLALNWAAWHNRVAAIEVLLAMGAPIEAENRTGFSALHHAAEAGSLEAARALLAAGADPMHANKAGRTPAVTAREQGNDDVAALIEESSGSTRE
;
A
#
# COMPACT_ATOMS: atom_id res chain seq x y z
N MET A 1 28.41 61.58 19.35
CA MET A 1 28.96 60.25 19.03
C MET A 1 27.86 59.21 19.29
N ARG A 2 27.13 58.82 18.23
CA ARG A 2 25.97 57.87 18.33
C ARG A 2 26.43 56.50 17.90
N ILE A 3 26.52 55.58 18.85
CA ILE A 3 26.84 54.19 18.62
C ILE A 3 25.60 53.48 18.13
N ARG A 4 25.60 53.02 16.88
CA ARG A 4 24.56 52.14 16.32
C ARG A 4 24.89 50.69 16.68
N LEU A 5 24.09 50.08 17.52
CA LEU A 5 24.10 48.65 17.74
C LEU A 5 23.53 47.91 16.48
N PRO A 6 24.18 46.84 16.01
CA PRO A 6 23.60 46.03 14.95
C PRO A 6 22.43 45.22 15.52
N VAL A 7 21.31 45.28 14.82
CA VAL A 7 20.16 44.41 15.04
C VAL A 7 20.59 42.99 14.63
N LEU A 8 20.82 42.15 15.62
CA LEU A 8 21.06 40.72 15.37
C LEU A 8 19.74 40.10 14.87
N LEU A 9 19.73 39.77 13.59
CA LEU A 9 18.63 39.03 12.95
C LEU A 9 18.61 37.61 13.58
N ALA A 10 17.67 37.39 14.48
CA ALA A 10 17.35 36.04 14.96
C ALA A 10 16.65 35.29 13.81
N ALA A 11 17.45 34.66 12.94
CA ALA A 11 16.97 33.76 11.91
C ALA A 11 16.49 32.48 12.58
N THR A 12 15.22 32.40 12.67
CA THR A 12 14.26 31.35 12.94
C THR A 12 14.78 29.92 12.84
N ALA A 13 15.03 29.29 13.99
CA ALA A 13 15.20 27.83 14.13
C ALA A 13 13.93 27.04 13.78
N ALA A 14 12.78 27.68 13.60
CA ALA A 14 11.52 27.04 13.26
C ALA A 14 11.47 26.46 11.84
N GLY A 15 12.16 27.08 10.87
CA GLY A 15 12.17 26.58 9.48
C GLY A 15 12.96 25.28 9.29
N ALA A 16 14.03 25.10 10.05
CA ALA A 16 14.85 23.88 9.96
C ALA A 16 14.16 22.67 10.62
N PHE A 17 13.36 22.90 11.65
CA PHE A 17 12.60 21.83 12.33
C PHE A 17 11.46 21.27 11.46
N LEU A 18 10.75 22.14 10.74
CA LEU A 18 9.66 21.75 9.83
C LEU A 18 10.20 21.01 8.58
N ALA A 19 11.34 21.42 8.04
CA ALA A 19 11.98 20.76 6.92
C ALA A 19 12.52 19.36 7.30
N GLY A 20 13.10 19.24 8.50
CA GLY A 20 13.60 17.95 9.02
C GLY A 20 12.49 16.94 9.23
N SER A 21 11.35 17.33 9.80
CA SER A 21 10.20 16.44 10.01
C SER A 21 9.55 15.99 8.69
N SER A 22 9.50 16.85 7.67
CA SER A 22 9.00 16.51 6.34
C SER A 22 9.89 15.49 5.61
N LEU A 23 11.22 15.64 5.70
CA LEU A 23 12.17 14.70 5.11
C LEU A 23 12.10 13.32 5.78
N HIS A 24 11.97 13.27 7.11
CA HIS A 24 11.82 12.02 7.85
C HIS A 24 10.51 11.29 7.49
N ALA A 25 9.41 12.02 7.35
CA ALA A 25 8.13 11.43 6.95
C ALA A 25 8.14 10.89 5.51
N GLN A 26 8.81 11.57 4.58
CA GLN A 26 8.98 11.10 3.20
C GLN A 26 9.87 9.85 3.14
N ASP A 27 10.93 9.79 3.95
CA ASP A 27 11.79 8.63 4.09
C ASP A 27 11.04 7.45 4.71
N ALA A 28 10.27 7.67 5.78
CA ALA A 28 9.41 6.66 6.39
C ALA A 28 8.38 6.11 5.40
N GLN A 29 7.77 6.98 4.59
CA GLN A 29 6.80 6.56 3.57
C GLN A 29 7.46 5.67 2.49
N SER A 30 8.64 6.03 2.01
CA SER A 30 9.39 5.21 1.04
C SER A 30 9.78 3.86 1.63
N ARG A 31 10.23 3.83 2.89
CA ARG A 31 10.54 2.59 3.61
C ARG A 31 9.33 1.67 3.75
N LEU A 32 8.13 2.22 4.01
CA LEU A 32 6.90 1.43 4.10
C LEU A 32 6.64 0.64 2.81
N TRP A 33 6.70 1.32 1.65
CA TRP A 33 6.47 0.66 0.37
C TRP A 33 7.56 -0.35 0.03
N ASP A 34 8.82 0.00 0.25
CA ASP A 34 9.95 -0.88 -0.05
C ASP A 34 9.96 -2.11 0.88
N SER A 35 9.59 -1.95 2.16
CA SER A 35 9.40 -3.07 3.10
C SER A 35 8.23 -3.97 2.71
N ALA A 36 7.12 -3.42 2.22
CA ALA A 36 5.99 -4.19 1.71
C ALA A 36 6.38 -5.04 0.47
N ILE A 37 7.15 -4.46 -0.46
CA ILE A 37 7.71 -5.17 -1.63
C ILE A 37 8.64 -6.30 -1.19
N ALA A 38 9.52 -6.05 -0.23
CA ALA A 38 10.47 -7.03 0.27
C ALA A 38 9.82 -8.12 1.14
N GLY A 39 8.66 -7.84 1.76
CA GLY A 39 8.05 -8.70 2.77
C GLY A 39 8.66 -8.49 4.17
N ASP A 40 9.35 -7.36 4.38
CA ASP A 40 9.97 -7.02 5.66
C ASP A 40 8.93 -6.49 6.66
N THR A 41 8.42 -7.39 7.49
CA THR A 41 7.39 -7.09 8.49
C THR A 41 7.86 -6.15 9.59
N LEU A 42 9.15 -6.19 9.93
CA LEU A 42 9.74 -5.28 10.92
C LEU A 42 9.86 -3.87 10.34
N GLY A 43 10.36 -3.74 9.12
CA GLY A 43 10.47 -2.48 8.39
C GLY A 43 9.09 -1.81 8.20
N ILE A 44 8.02 -2.59 7.92
CA ILE A 44 6.64 -2.08 7.86
C ILE A 44 6.24 -1.44 9.19
N ARG A 45 6.41 -2.15 10.32
CA ARG A 45 6.06 -1.65 11.66
C ARG A 45 6.85 -0.40 12.02
N GLN A 46 8.15 -0.40 11.72
CA GLN A 46 9.04 0.74 11.98
C GLN A 46 8.63 1.96 11.15
N ALA A 47 8.38 1.79 9.85
CA ALA A 47 7.98 2.88 8.97
C ALA A 47 6.66 3.53 9.42
N LEU A 48 5.68 2.72 9.85
CA LEU A 48 4.41 3.23 10.39
C LEU A 48 4.61 3.95 11.72
N ALA A 49 5.49 3.44 12.61
CA ALA A 49 5.84 4.11 13.87
C ALA A 49 6.55 5.46 13.64
N ASP A 50 7.34 5.56 12.55
CA ASP A 50 8.02 6.79 12.12
C ASP A 50 7.09 7.76 11.35
N GLY A 51 5.79 7.46 11.27
CA GLY A 51 4.77 8.35 10.73
C GLY A 51 4.44 8.15 9.25
N ALA A 52 4.83 7.03 8.63
CA ALA A 52 4.34 6.67 7.30
C ALA A 52 2.82 6.48 7.32
N LYS A 53 2.15 6.88 6.24
CA LYS A 53 0.71 6.69 6.07
C LYS A 53 0.45 5.37 5.35
N ILE A 54 -0.33 4.50 5.98
CA ILE A 54 -0.60 3.15 5.50
C ILE A 54 -1.38 3.13 4.18
N ASP A 55 -2.21 4.14 3.94
CA ASP A 55 -3.10 4.33 2.79
C ASP A 55 -2.53 5.25 1.69
N SER A 56 -1.27 5.66 1.79
CA SER A 56 -0.60 6.47 0.77
C SER A 56 -0.24 5.68 -0.47
N LEU A 57 -0.49 6.29 -1.64
CA LEU A 57 -0.13 5.74 -2.94
C LEU A 57 1.35 5.96 -3.28
N ASP A 58 2.06 4.89 -3.60
CA ASP A 58 3.38 4.94 -4.22
C ASP A 58 3.27 5.19 -5.72
N VAL A 59 3.54 6.40 -6.14
CA VAL A 59 3.53 6.80 -7.56
C VAL A 59 4.93 6.80 -8.20
N ARG A 60 5.98 6.41 -7.46
CA ARG A 60 7.37 6.40 -7.94
C ARG A 60 7.58 5.44 -9.11
N ARG A 61 6.86 4.31 -9.10
CA ARG A 61 7.04 3.19 -10.06
C ARG A 61 5.88 3.07 -11.05
N ASN A 62 4.71 3.61 -10.71
CA ASN A 62 3.50 3.57 -11.53
C ASN A 62 2.65 4.81 -11.24
N PRO A 63 2.28 5.61 -12.28
CA PRO A 63 1.48 6.82 -12.08
C PRO A 63 0.07 6.55 -11.52
N ASN A 64 -0.46 5.33 -11.68
CA ASN A 64 -1.73 4.92 -11.07
C ASN A 64 -1.60 4.71 -9.56
N GLY A 65 -0.38 4.59 -9.07
CA GLY A 65 -0.03 4.35 -7.70
C GLY A 65 -0.32 2.93 -7.23
N ARG A 66 0.32 2.54 -6.14
CA ARG A 66 0.02 1.32 -5.38
C ARG A 66 0.17 1.61 -3.89
N LEU A 67 -0.76 1.12 -3.09
CA LEU A 67 -0.62 1.14 -1.64
C LEU A 67 0.39 0.08 -1.17
N ALA A 68 0.83 0.17 0.08
CA ALA A 68 1.71 -0.86 0.65
C ALA A 68 1.07 -2.26 0.59
N LEU A 69 -0.24 -2.37 0.88
CA LEU A 69 -0.98 -3.63 0.78
C LEU A 69 -1.00 -4.17 -0.67
N ASN A 70 -1.16 -3.29 -1.66
CA ASN A 70 -1.17 -3.66 -3.08
C ASN A 70 0.22 -4.19 -3.52
N TRP A 71 1.31 -3.57 -3.03
CA TRP A 71 2.67 -4.04 -3.29
C TRP A 71 2.93 -5.41 -2.66
N ALA A 72 2.53 -5.61 -1.40
CA ALA A 72 2.65 -6.90 -0.72
C ALA A 72 1.89 -8.01 -1.47
N ALA A 73 0.68 -7.70 -1.94
CA ALA A 73 -0.15 -8.62 -2.72
C ALA A 73 0.49 -8.97 -4.07
N TRP A 74 0.96 -7.96 -4.82
CA TRP A 74 1.65 -8.16 -6.09
C TRP A 74 2.87 -9.08 -5.97
N HIS A 75 3.65 -8.91 -4.90
CA HIS A 75 4.88 -9.68 -4.67
C HIS A 75 4.67 -10.97 -3.86
N ASN A 76 3.43 -11.40 -3.65
CA ASN A 76 3.07 -12.59 -2.88
C ASN A 76 3.66 -12.62 -1.45
N ARG A 77 3.64 -11.47 -0.75
CA ARG A 77 4.23 -11.30 0.58
C ARG A 77 3.17 -11.49 1.68
N VAL A 78 2.76 -12.74 1.92
CA VAL A 78 1.66 -13.07 2.86
C VAL A 78 1.88 -12.48 4.24
N ALA A 79 3.06 -12.64 4.85
CA ALA A 79 3.34 -12.07 6.17
C ALA A 79 3.25 -10.54 6.21
N ALA A 80 3.62 -9.85 5.12
CA ALA A 80 3.46 -8.40 5.01
C ALA A 80 1.98 -8.01 4.89
N ILE A 81 1.16 -8.78 4.13
CA ILE A 81 -0.29 -8.59 4.04
C ILE A 81 -0.91 -8.67 5.43
N GLU A 82 -0.63 -9.73 6.19
CA GLU A 82 -1.14 -9.94 7.53
C GLU A 82 -0.78 -8.79 8.48
N VAL A 83 0.48 -8.34 8.45
CA VAL A 83 0.94 -7.22 9.29
C VAL A 83 0.26 -5.92 8.89
N LEU A 84 0.15 -5.61 7.59
CA LEU A 84 -0.50 -4.40 7.12
C LEU A 84 -1.99 -4.37 7.51
N LEU A 85 -2.71 -5.48 7.34
CA LEU A 85 -4.11 -5.59 7.76
C LEU A 85 -4.27 -5.44 9.29
N ALA A 86 -3.40 -6.09 10.07
CA ALA A 86 -3.38 -5.95 11.53
C ALA A 86 -3.05 -4.53 12.00
N MET A 87 -2.32 -3.75 11.20
CA MET A 87 -2.02 -2.34 11.45
C MET A 87 -3.09 -1.37 10.91
N GLY A 88 -4.20 -1.90 10.37
CA GLY A 88 -5.36 -1.12 9.94
C GLY A 88 -5.35 -0.70 8.47
N ALA A 89 -4.57 -1.36 7.59
CA ALA A 89 -4.68 -1.14 6.16
C ALA A 89 -6.11 -1.47 5.68
N PRO A 90 -6.81 -0.55 4.98
CA PRO A 90 -8.12 -0.87 4.44
C PRO A 90 -7.98 -1.93 3.34
N ILE A 91 -8.67 -3.07 3.52
CA ILE A 91 -8.52 -4.22 2.61
C ILE A 91 -8.97 -3.93 1.19
N GLU A 92 -10.00 -3.06 1.03
CA GLU A 92 -10.55 -2.63 -0.28
C GLU A 92 -9.97 -1.29 -0.75
N ALA A 93 -8.85 -0.82 -0.16
CA ALA A 93 -8.23 0.41 -0.63
C ALA A 93 -7.76 0.28 -2.08
N GLU A 94 -8.17 1.24 -2.89
CA GLU A 94 -7.96 1.25 -4.34
C GLU A 94 -6.81 2.16 -4.75
N ASN A 95 -6.14 1.80 -5.84
CA ASN A 95 -5.31 2.74 -6.58
C ASN A 95 -6.17 3.67 -7.45
N ARG A 96 -5.52 4.54 -8.25
CA ARG A 96 -6.25 5.51 -9.10
C ARG A 96 -7.13 4.88 -10.18
N THR A 97 -6.92 3.61 -10.52
CA THR A 97 -7.70 2.85 -11.52
C THR A 97 -8.73 1.90 -10.89
N GLY A 98 -8.90 1.95 -9.56
CA GLY A 98 -9.86 1.11 -8.84
C GLY A 98 -9.35 -0.30 -8.55
N PHE A 99 -8.03 -0.54 -8.66
CA PHE A 99 -7.46 -1.84 -8.33
C PHE A 99 -7.23 -1.93 -6.81
N SER A 100 -7.88 -2.91 -6.17
CA SER A 100 -7.62 -3.30 -4.78
C SER A 100 -6.41 -4.25 -4.69
N ALA A 101 -6.05 -4.63 -3.47
CA ALA A 101 -4.98 -5.61 -3.24
C ALA A 101 -5.26 -6.96 -3.91
N LEU A 102 -6.53 -7.41 -3.90
CA LEU A 102 -6.92 -8.66 -4.56
C LEU A 102 -6.79 -8.59 -6.09
N HIS A 103 -7.08 -7.44 -6.71
CA HIS A 103 -6.80 -7.22 -8.13
C HIS A 103 -5.31 -7.33 -8.44
N HIS A 104 -4.44 -6.77 -7.58
CA HIS A 104 -2.99 -6.85 -7.79
C HIS A 104 -2.43 -8.25 -7.58
N ALA A 105 -2.97 -9.02 -6.63
CA ALA A 105 -2.64 -10.44 -6.49
C ALA A 105 -3.07 -11.23 -7.74
N ALA A 106 -4.26 -10.95 -8.26
CA ALA A 106 -4.82 -11.56 -9.47
C ALA A 106 -3.98 -11.25 -10.72
N GLU A 107 -3.60 -9.98 -10.90
CA GLU A 107 -2.77 -9.52 -12.02
C GLU A 107 -1.38 -10.17 -12.02
N ALA A 108 -0.79 -10.37 -10.83
CA ALA A 108 0.55 -10.93 -10.66
C ALA A 108 0.60 -12.47 -10.58
N GLY A 109 -0.55 -13.17 -10.51
CA GLY A 109 -0.61 -14.61 -10.28
C GLY A 109 -0.18 -15.01 -8.86
N SER A 110 -0.36 -14.13 -7.89
CA SER A 110 0.07 -14.31 -6.50
C SER A 110 -0.96 -15.13 -5.71
N LEU A 111 -0.98 -16.44 -5.88
CA LEU A 111 -1.99 -17.36 -5.36
C LEU A 111 -2.13 -17.31 -3.84
N GLU A 112 -1.02 -17.33 -3.09
CA GLU A 112 -1.06 -17.33 -1.63
C GLU A 112 -1.49 -15.96 -1.07
N ALA A 113 -1.10 -14.87 -1.74
CA ALA A 113 -1.60 -13.54 -1.40
C ALA A 113 -3.11 -13.42 -1.63
N ALA A 114 -3.61 -13.92 -2.77
CA ALA A 114 -5.05 -13.95 -3.05
C ALA A 114 -5.81 -14.74 -1.98
N ARG A 115 -5.30 -15.93 -1.61
CA ARG A 115 -5.87 -16.75 -0.53
C ARG A 115 -5.91 -16.02 0.80
N ALA A 116 -4.82 -15.37 1.18
CA ALA A 116 -4.73 -14.62 2.43
C ALA A 116 -5.70 -13.42 2.46
N LEU A 117 -5.81 -12.69 1.34
CA LEU A 117 -6.74 -11.56 1.22
C LEU A 117 -8.20 -12.01 1.30
N LEU A 118 -8.57 -13.09 0.60
CA LEU A 118 -9.93 -13.67 0.67
C LEU A 118 -10.26 -14.16 2.07
N ALA A 119 -9.35 -14.85 2.74
CA ALA A 119 -9.49 -15.28 4.12
C ALA A 119 -9.65 -14.11 5.11
N ALA A 120 -9.05 -12.95 4.79
CA ALA A 120 -9.18 -11.71 5.55
C ALA A 120 -10.47 -10.92 5.21
N GLY A 121 -11.30 -11.39 4.29
CA GLY A 121 -12.59 -10.81 3.93
C GLY A 121 -12.55 -9.84 2.74
N ALA A 122 -11.54 -9.92 1.87
CA ALA A 122 -11.57 -9.18 0.61
C ALA A 122 -12.77 -9.61 -0.25
N ASP A 123 -13.46 -8.63 -0.85
CA ASP A 123 -14.60 -8.89 -1.73
C ASP A 123 -14.13 -9.45 -3.08
N PRO A 124 -14.44 -10.73 -3.40
CA PRO A 124 -14.06 -11.34 -4.67
C PRO A 124 -14.77 -10.72 -5.88
N MET A 125 -15.87 -9.99 -5.65
CA MET A 125 -16.68 -9.35 -6.70
C MET A 125 -16.42 -7.84 -6.83
N HIS A 126 -15.51 -7.28 -6.04
CA HIS A 126 -15.10 -5.88 -6.13
C HIS A 126 -14.66 -5.54 -7.56
N ALA A 127 -15.35 -4.60 -8.22
CA ALA A 127 -15.05 -4.23 -9.61
C ALA A 127 -14.20 -2.96 -9.66
N ASN A 128 -13.13 -2.97 -10.43
CA ASN A 128 -12.33 -1.77 -10.68
C ASN A 128 -13.10 -0.74 -11.55
N LYS A 129 -12.50 0.42 -11.82
CA LYS A 129 -13.15 1.49 -12.60
C LYS A 129 -13.51 1.11 -14.05
N ALA A 130 -12.90 0.02 -14.56
CA ALA A 130 -13.24 -0.54 -15.88
C ALA A 130 -14.31 -1.65 -15.78
N GLY A 131 -14.91 -1.89 -14.61
CA GLY A 131 -15.90 -2.92 -14.37
C GLY A 131 -15.35 -4.34 -14.29
N ARG A 132 -14.05 -4.52 -14.17
CA ARG A 132 -13.40 -5.84 -14.08
C ARG A 132 -13.25 -6.26 -12.64
N THR A 133 -13.66 -7.49 -12.35
CA THR A 133 -13.41 -8.13 -11.05
C THR A 133 -11.97 -8.70 -10.98
N PRO A 134 -11.45 -9.05 -9.78
CA PRO A 134 -10.17 -9.70 -9.66
C PRO A 134 -10.06 -11.01 -10.45
N ALA A 135 -11.12 -11.84 -10.50
CA ALA A 135 -11.13 -13.07 -11.27
C ALA A 135 -11.00 -12.80 -12.79
N VAL A 136 -11.69 -11.79 -13.32
CA VAL A 136 -11.54 -11.37 -14.72
C VAL A 136 -10.11 -10.88 -14.97
N THR A 137 -9.54 -10.10 -14.06
CA THR A 137 -8.15 -9.62 -14.16
C THR A 137 -7.17 -10.79 -14.20
N ALA A 138 -7.34 -11.81 -13.34
CA ALA A 138 -6.50 -13.00 -13.34
C ALA A 138 -6.55 -13.75 -14.69
N ARG A 139 -7.74 -13.97 -15.25
CA ARG A 139 -7.91 -14.65 -16.54
C ARG A 139 -7.28 -13.87 -17.70
N GLU A 140 -7.41 -12.56 -17.73
CA GLU A 140 -6.77 -11.70 -18.75
C GLU A 140 -5.24 -11.81 -18.74
N GLN A 141 -4.64 -12.16 -17.59
CA GLN A 141 -3.20 -12.37 -17.41
C GLN A 141 -2.78 -13.85 -17.56
N GLY A 142 -3.73 -14.78 -17.74
CA GLY A 142 -3.46 -16.22 -17.82
C GLY A 142 -3.20 -16.87 -16.47
N ASN A 143 -3.61 -16.25 -15.37
CA ASN A 143 -3.47 -16.75 -14.00
C ASN A 143 -4.72 -17.55 -13.59
N ASP A 144 -4.98 -18.67 -14.28
CA ASP A 144 -6.21 -19.45 -14.16
C ASP A 144 -6.41 -20.06 -12.78
N ASP A 145 -5.36 -20.41 -12.08
CA ASP A 145 -5.38 -20.94 -10.72
C ASP A 145 -5.87 -19.88 -9.70
N VAL A 146 -5.42 -18.64 -9.86
CA VAL A 146 -5.90 -17.51 -9.04
C VAL A 146 -7.34 -17.17 -9.39
N ALA A 147 -7.70 -17.18 -10.67
CA ALA A 147 -9.09 -16.96 -11.11
C ALA A 147 -10.05 -17.98 -10.50
N ALA A 148 -9.71 -19.27 -10.55
CA ALA A 148 -10.50 -20.36 -9.96
C ALA A 148 -10.68 -20.18 -8.45
N LEU A 149 -9.60 -19.88 -7.72
CA LEU A 149 -9.65 -19.61 -6.28
C LEU A 149 -10.64 -18.48 -5.93
N ILE A 150 -10.60 -17.36 -6.69
CA ILE A 150 -11.45 -16.20 -6.44
C ILE A 150 -12.91 -16.53 -6.75
N GLU A 151 -13.18 -17.28 -7.83
CA GLU A 151 -14.53 -17.70 -8.22
C GLU A 151 -15.15 -18.67 -7.20
N GLU A 152 -14.40 -19.63 -6.68
CA GLU A 152 -14.85 -20.52 -5.60
C GLU A 152 -15.28 -19.71 -4.37
N SER A 153 -14.47 -18.71 -3.99
CA SER A 153 -14.80 -17.84 -2.86
C SER A 153 -16.08 -17.04 -3.08
N SER A 154 -16.36 -16.60 -4.32
CA SER A 154 -17.59 -15.86 -4.65
C SER A 154 -18.84 -16.73 -4.61
N GLY A 155 -18.73 -18.03 -4.89
CA GLY A 155 -19.82 -19.01 -4.82
C GLY A 155 -20.23 -19.35 -3.39
N SER A 156 -19.27 -19.41 -2.47
CA SER A 156 -19.51 -19.74 -1.06
C SER A 156 -20.20 -18.62 -0.25
N THR A 157 -20.21 -17.39 -0.76
CA THR A 157 -20.83 -16.23 -0.07
C THR A 157 -22.34 -16.12 -0.33
N ARG A 158 -22.94 -17.00 -1.15
CA ARG A 158 -24.36 -16.94 -1.58
C ARG A 158 -25.28 -17.93 -0.88
N GLU A 159 -24.81 -18.69 0.11
CA GLU A 159 -25.61 -19.55 0.99
C GLU A 159 -25.73 -18.91 2.38
#